data_32c4c1f965e38b78a6ae787cdb96c630
#
_entry.id   32c4c1f965e38b78a6ae787cdb96c630
#
_cell.length_a   1.000
_cell.length_b   1.000
_cell.length_c   1.000
_cell.angle_alpha   90.00
_cell.angle_beta   90.00
_cell.angle_gamma   90.00
#
_symmetry.space_group_name_H-M   'P 1'
#
loop_
_entity.id
_entity.type
_entity.pdbx_description
1 polymer ?
#
loop_
_entity_poly.entity_id
_entity_poly.type
_entity_poly.pdbx_seq_one_letter_code
_entity_poly.pdbx_strand_id
1 'polypeptide(L)'
;MEKLSIRGFDIYKGFLDLDAQKALVAAVRSVAEVAPLFSPMTPYGKPMRVRMTSAGRFGWVSDRTGYRYSKKHPGGMAWPAIPDPVLDIWQRVSGSARAPECCLMNYYGEDARMGMHQDRDEADFTQPVVSISLGDDGLFRIGNLERGGKTESIW
;
A
#
# COMPACT_ATOMS: atom_id res chain seq x y z
N MET A 1 -21.28 6.04 3.51
CA MET A 1 -19.99 5.69 4.18
C MET A 1 -20.31 4.91 5.44
N GLU A 2 -19.77 3.73 5.56
CA GLU A 2 -19.91 2.85 6.72
C GLU A 2 -18.53 2.67 7.37
N LYS A 3 -18.45 2.81 8.69
CA LYS A 3 -17.24 2.54 9.45
C LYS A 3 -17.38 1.23 10.22
N LEU A 4 -16.46 0.31 10.02
CA LEU A 4 -16.33 -0.93 10.75
C LEU A 4 -15.02 -0.93 11.55
N SER A 5 -15.04 -1.43 12.77
CA SER A 5 -13.82 -1.62 13.55
C SER A 5 -13.66 -3.11 13.86
N ILE A 6 -12.61 -3.71 13.32
CA ILE A 6 -12.34 -5.14 13.41
C ILE A 6 -10.90 -5.33 13.88
N ARG A 7 -10.70 -5.91 15.07
CA ARG A 7 -9.37 -6.23 15.62
C ARG A 7 -8.35 -5.07 15.56
N GLY A 8 -8.82 -3.85 15.82
CA GLY A 8 -7.97 -2.66 15.79
C GLY A 8 -7.78 -2.03 14.40
N PHE A 9 -8.39 -2.59 13.36
CA PHE A 9 -8.48 -1.95 12.06
C PHE A 9 -9.77 -1.15 11.96
N ASP A 10 -9.67 0.10 11.55
CA ASP A 10 -10.80 0.93 11.16
C ASP A 10 -10.97 0.88 9.65
N ILE A 11 -12.11 0.40 9.18
CA ILE A 11 -12.41 0.20 7.78
C ILE A 11 -13.55 1.12 7.37
N TYR A 12 -13.31 1.95 6.38
CA TYR A 12 -14.26 2.93 5.87
C TYR A 12 -14.78 2.50 4.50
N LYS A 13 -15.90 1.79 4.46
CA LYS A 13 -16.54 1.36 3.20
C LYS A 13 -17.30 2.53 2.58
N GLY A 14 -17.16 2.69 1.27
CA GLY A 14 -17.80 3.79 0.54
C GLY A 14 -17.25 5.18 0.92
N PHE A 15 -16.00 5.25 1.36
CA PHE A 15 -15.32 6.51 1.69
C PHE A 15 -15.10 7.39 0.47
N LEU A 16 -14.81 6.76 -0.66
CA LEU A 16 -14.54 7.43 -1.92
C LEU A 16 -15.74 7.27 -2.87
N ASP A 17 -16.25 8.38 -3.37
CA ASP A 17 -17.19 8.35 -4.48
C ASP A 17 -16.49 7.99 -5.80
N LEU A 18 -17.26 7.80 -6.85
CA LEU A 18 -16.74 7.35 -8.14
C LEU A 18 -15.75 8.36 -8.76
N ASP A 19 -15.97 9.64 -8.58
CA ASP A 19 -15.08 10.68 -9.14
C ASP A 19 -13.75 10.71 -8.38
N ALA A 20 -13.78 10.58 -7.05
CA ALA A 20 -12.57 10.45 -6.24
C ALA A 20 -11.77 9.19 -6.59
N GLN A 21 -12.44 8.06 -6.82
CA GLN A 21 -11.80 6.82 -7.25
C GLN A 21 -11.11 6.99 -8.61
N LYS A 22 -11.79 7.61 -9.59
CA LYS A 22 -11.22 7.90 -10.92
C LYS A 22 -10.00 8.82 -10.82
N ALA A 23 -10.07 9.86 -9.99
CA ALA A 23 -8.96 10.78 -9.77
C ALA A 23 -7.74 10.06 -9.17
N LEU A 24 -7.96 9.16 -8.20
CA LEU A 24 -6.90 8.35 -7.62
C LEU A 24 -6.27 7.39 -8.64
N VAL A 25 -7.06 6.71 -9.44
CA VAL A 25 -6.55 5.83 -10.51
C VAL A 25 -5.69 6.62 -11.50
N ALA A 26 -6.14 7.81 -11.90
CA ALA A 26 -5.36 8.69 -12.78
C ALA A 26 -4.02 9.09 -12.12
N ALA A 27 -4.04 9.45 -10.84
CA ALA A 27 -2.84 9.80 -10.08
C ALA A 27 -1.86 8.63 -9.96
N VAL A 28 -2.35 7.42 -9.68
CA VAL A 28 -1.53 6.20 -9.63
C VAL A 28 -0.90 5.90 -10.99
N ARG A 29 -1.64 6.05 -12.08
CA ARG A 29 -1.12 5.88 -13.44
C ARG A 29 0.00 6.88 -13.74
N SER A 30 -0.16 8.13 -13.36
CA SER A 30 0.88 9.16 -13.53
C SER A 30 2.16 8.82 -12.76
N VAL A 31 2.03 8.28 -11.55
CA VAL A 31 3.19 7.77 -10.80
C VAL A 31 3.87 6.62 -11.55
N ALA A 32 3.11 5.67 -12.08
CA ALA A 32 3.64 4.52 -12.80
C ALA A 32 4.30 4.89 -14.15
N GLU A 33 3.94 6.01 -14.76
CA GLU A 33 4.63 6.55 -15.95
C GLU A 33 6.06 7.00 -15.63
N VAL A 34 6.29 7.56 -14.45
CA VAL A 34 7.61 8.03 -14.00
C VAL A 34 8.40 6.91 -13.34
N ALA A 35 7.76 6.16 -12.45
CA ALA A 35 8.32 5.04 -11.71
C ALA A 35 7.53 3.76 -12.06
N PRO A 36 7.92 3.02 -13.11
CA PRO A 36 7.15 1.90 -13.63
C PRO A 36 6.91 0.81 -12.59
N LEU A 37 5.75 0.15 -12.70
CA LEU A 37 5.46 -1.05 -11.91
C LEU A 37 6.53 -2.12 -12.13
N PHE A 38 6.98 -2.73 -11.07
CA PHE A 38 7.95 -3.83 -11.09
C PHE A 38 7.49 -4.97 -10.21
N SER A 39 8.01 -6.15 -10.45
CA SER A 39 7.78 -7.33 -9.61
C SER A 39 8.95 -7.46 -8.62
N PRO A 40 8.74 -7.17 -7.33
CA PRO A 40 9.79 -7.34 -6.34
C PRO A 40 10.23 -8.82 -6.26
N MET A 41 11.50 -9.04 -6.02
CA MET A 41 12.04 -10.36 -5.75
C MET A 41 12.00 -10.65 -4.27
N THR A 42 11.52 -11.82 -3.87
CA THR A 42 11.69 -12.28 -2.50
C THR A 42 13.18 -12.50 -2.19
N PRO A 43 13.60 -12.48 -0.90
CA PRO A 43 14.97 -12.81 -0.52
C PRO A 43 15.44 -14.19 -1.02
N TYR A 44 14.51 -15.07 -1.34
CA TYR A 44 14.78 -16.41 -1.89
C TYR A 44 14.91 -16.45 -3.43
N GLY A 45 14.86 -15.28 -4.09
CA GLY A 45 15.03 -15.17 -5.53
C GLY A 45 13.78 -15.48 -6.37
N LYS A 46 12.60 -15.51 -5.77
CA LYS A 46 11.33 -15.67 -6.49
C LYS A 46 10.65 -14.33 -6.73
N PRO A 47 10.14 -14.02 -7.94
CA PRO A 47 9.38 -12.82 -8.17
C PRO A 47 8.01 -12.89 -7.46
N MET A 48 7.58 -11.77 -6.89
CA MET A 48 6.23 -11.63 -6.35
C MET A 48 5.24 -11.46 -7.50
N ARG A 49 4.02 -11.98 -7.34
CA ARG A 49 2.95 -11.82 -8.34
C ARG A 49 2.32 -10.42 -8.29
N VAL A 50 2.34 -9.78 -7.14
CA VAL A 50 1.89 -8.39 -6.98
C VAL A 50 2.97 -7.50 -7.57
N ARG A 51 2.60 -6.64 -8.51
CA ARG A 51 3.50 -5.61 -9.04
C ARG A 51 3.39 -4.36 -8.19
N MET A 52 4.48 -3.64 -8.04
CA MET A 52 4.58 -2.51 -7.13
C MET A 52 5.27 -1.33 -7.77
N THR A 53 4.97 -0.16 -7.25
CA THR A 53 5.78 1.05 -7.35
C THR A 53 5.52 1.89 -6.11
N SER A 54 6.17 3.02 -6.00
CA SER A 54 6.01 3.92 -4.86
C SER A 54 6.07 5.37 -5.27
N ALA A 55 5.60 6.23 -4.40
CA ALA A 55 5.76 7.68 -4.46
C ALA A 55 6.17 8.20 -3.09
N GLY A 56 6.91 9.30 -3.05
CA GLY A 56 7.39 9.94 -1.85
C GLY A 56 8.91 10.04 -1.77
N ARG A 57 9.41 10.34 -0.58
CA ARG A 57 10.87 10.40 -0.32
C ARG A 57 11.52 9.03 -0.37
N PHE A 58 10.75 8.00 -0.04
CA PHE A 58 11.18 6.61 -0.03
C PHE A 58 10.16 5.76 -0.79
N GLY A 59 10.63 4.64 -1.31
CA GLY A 59 9.81 3.56 -1.84
C GLY A 59 10.24 2.23 -1.25
N TRP A 60 9.33 1.28 -1.21
CA TRP A 60 9.60 -0.05 -0.71
C TRP A 60 10.15 -0.94 -1.82
N VAL A 61 11.25 -1.62 -1.55
CA VAL A 61 11.89 -2.54 -2.48
C VAL A 61 12.23 -3.85 -1.80
N SER A 62 12.32 -4.90 -2.60
CA SER A 62 12.73 -6.21 -2.14
C SER A 62 13.58 -6.90 -3.20
N ASP A 63 14.69 -7.44 -2.78
CA ASP A 63 15.59 -8.26 -3.58
C ASP A 63 16.31 -9.28 -2.68
N ARG A 64 17.38 -9.89 -3.16
CA ARG A 64 18.14 -10.87 -2.39
C ARG A 64 18.76 -10.32 -1.12
N THR A 65 18.92 -8.99 -1.00
CA THR A 65 19.41 -8.35 0.23
C THR A 65 18.31 -8.08 1.25
N GLY A 66 17.05 -8.36 0.91
CA GLY A 66 15.89 -8.27 1.80
C GLY A 66 14.94 -7.14 1.49
N TYR A 67 13.97 -6.97 2.37
CA TYR A 67 12.97 -5.90 2.33
C TYR A 67 13.54 -4.61 2.91
N ARG A 68 13.34 -3.48 2.24
CA ARG A 68 13.79 -2.18 2.73
C ARG A 68 13.09 -1.02 2.06
N TYR A 69 13.16 0.15 2.71
CA TYR A 69 12.90 1.43 2.06
C TYR A 69 14.14 1.91 1.32
N SER A 70 13.95 2.47 0.13
CA SER A 70 15.00 2.99 -0.72
C SER A 70 14.60 4.37 -1.26
N LYS A 71 15.59 5.25 -1.44
CA LYS A 71 15.39 6.57 -2.06
C LYS A 71 15.16 6.51 -3.57
N LYS A 72 15.44 5.37 -4.18
CA LYS A 72 15.36 5.19 -5.64
C LYS A 72 14.59 3.94 -6.03
N HIS A 73 13.85 4.07 -7.13
CA HIS A 73 13.28 2.95 -7.87
C HIS A 73 14.38 1.99 -8.35
N PRO A 74 14.11 0.69 -8.51
CA PRO A 74 15.08 -0.27 -9.06
C PRO A 74 15.70 0.13 -10.40
N GLY A 75 14.98 0.92 -11.21
CA GLY A 75 15.50 1.50 -12.47
C GLY A 75 16.46 2.68 -12.31
N GLY A 76 16.72 3.12 -11.07
CA GLY A 76 17.69 4.17 -10.75
C GLY A 76 17.15 5.59 -10.63
N MET A 77 15.88 5.85 -11.02
CA MET A 77 15.26 7.17 -10.85
C MET A 77 14.74 7.38 -9.41
N ALA A 78 14.65 8.64 -8.99
CA ALA A 78 13.97 9.00 -7.76
C ALA A 78 12.47 8.71 -7.88
N TRP A 79 11.83 8.42 -6.75
CA TRP A 79 10.38 8.27 -6.70
C TRP A 79 9.69 9.61 -6.95
N PRO A 80 8.56 9.64 -7.69
CA PRO A 80 7.77 10.86 -7.82
C PRO A 80 7.12 11.22 -6.49
N ALA A 81 6.67 12.47 -6.38
CA ALA A 81 5.96 12.93 -5.19
C ALA A 81 4.66 12.16 -4.96
N ILE A 82 4.27 12.02 -3.70
CA ILE A 82 2.96 11.45 -3.36
C ILE A 82 1.87 12.35 -3.94
N PRO A 83 0.90 11.81 -4.71
CA PRO A 83 -0.18 12.61 -5.29
C PRO A 83 -1.04 13.31 -4.24
N ASP A 84 -1.48 14.53 -4.52
CA ASP A 84 -2.33 15.31 -3.62
C ASP A 84 -3.61 14.57 -3.16
N PRO A 85 -4.34 13.83 -4.03
CA PRO A 85 -5.50 13.07 -3.57
C PRO A 85 -5.18 12.03 -2.50
N VAL A 86 -3.98 11.44 -2.54
CA VAL A 86 -3.52 10.49 -1.51
C VAL A 86 -3.21 11.23 -0.21
N LEU A 87 -2.53 12.36 -0.29
CA LEU A 87 -2.23 13.19 0.89
C LEU A 87 -3.50 13.70 1.57
N ASP A 88 -4.52 14.07 0.81
CA ASP A 88 -5.82 14.50 1.36
C ASP A 88 -6.49 13.35 2.16
N ILE A 89 -6.47 12.14 1.63
CA ILE A 89 -7.01 10.98 2.34
C ILE A 89 -6.20 10.70 3.60
N TRP A 90 -4.87 10.71 3.51
CA TRP A 90 -4.00 10.55 4.67
C TRP A 90 -4.36 11.52 5.78
N GLN A 91 -4.47 12.81 5.46
CA GLN A 91 -4.78 13.85 6.43
C GLN A 91 -6.15 13.65 7.10
N ARG A 92 -7.14 13.22 6.31
CA ARG A 92 -8.52 13.00 6.80
C ARG A 92 -8.65 11.75 7.67
N VAL A 93 -7.87 10.70 7.40
CA VAL A 93 -8.03 9.37 8.02
C VAL A 93 -7.03 9.15 9.14
N SER A 94 -5.78 9.56 8.98
CA SER A 94 -4.72 9.26 9.94
C SER A 94 -4.79 10.09 11.22
N GLY A 95 -5.33 11.28 11.14
CA GLY A 95 -5.27 12.27 12.23
C GLY A 95 -3.85 12.76 12.56
N SER A 96 -2.86 12.39 11.75
CA SER A 96 -1.46 12.79 11.94
C SER A 96 -1.16 14.14 11.31
N ALA A 97 -0.41 14.99 12.02
CA ALA A 97 0.11 16.25 11.49
C ALA A 97 1.32 16.03 10.56
N ARG A 98 1.95 14.84 10.58
CA ARG A 98 3.07 14.51 9.71
C ARG A 98 2.57 13.98 8.38
N ALA A 99 3.16 14.47 7.30
CA ALA A 99 2.96 13.88 5.99
C ALA A 99 3.64 12.49 5.90
N PRO A 100 3.07 11.54 5.15
CA PRO A 100 3.70 10.26 4.93
C PRO A 100 4.95 10.44 4.04
N GLU A 101 5.94 9.60 4.25
CA GLU A 101 7.19 9.64 3.48
C GLU A 101 7.21 8.63 2.33
N CYS A 102 6.30 7.67 2.36
CA CYS A 102 6.15 6.64 1.33
C CYS A 102 4.67 6.33 1.09
N CYS A 103 4.31 6.24 -0.17
CA CYS A 103 3.06 5.66 -0.64
C CYS A 103 3.40 4.44 -1.50
N LEU A 104 3.27 3.25 -0.93
CA LEU A 104 3.42 2.01 -1.67
C LEU A 104 2.15 1.73 -2.49
N MET A 105 2.32 1.46 -3.77
CA MET A 105 1.24 1.15 -4.70
C MET A 105 1.36 -0.31 -5.13
N ASN A 106 0.38 -1.12 -4.76
CA ASN A 106 0.29 -2.53 -5.13
C ASN A 106 -0.71 -2.71 -6.26
N TYR A 107 -0.30 -3.36 -7.32
CA TYR A 107 -1.18 -3.76 -8.40
C TYR A 107 -1.41 -5.27 -8.37
N TYR A 108 -2.66 -5.64 -8.16
CA TYR A 108 -3.09 -7.03 -8.15
C TYR A 108 -3.70 -7.36 -9.51
N GLY A 109 -2.98 -8.13 -10.32
CA GLY A 109 -3.54 -8.74 -11.51
C GLY A 109 -4.42 -9.94 -11.17
N GLU A 110 -4.94 -10.59 -12.18
CA GLU A 110 -5.72 -11.82 -12.04
C GLU A 110 -4.94 -12.87 -11.24
N ASP A 111 -5.57 -13.48 -10.26
CA ASP A 111 -5.00 -14.47 -9.34
C ASP A 111 -3.82 -13.98 -8.45
N ALA A 112 -3.49 -12.70 -8.47
CA ALA A 112 -2.46 -12.16 -7.58
C ALA A 112 -3.02 -11.96 -6.16
N ARG A 113 -2.20 -12.30 -5.16
CA ARG A 113 -2.54 -12.09 -3.75
C ARG A 113 -1.29 -11.82 -2.92
N MET A 114 -1.49 -11.10 -1.82
CA MET A 114 -0.48 -10.89 -0.79
C MET A 114 -0.73 -11.87 0.36
N GLY A 115 0.30 -12.57 0.80
CA GLY A 115 0.22 -13.44 1.98
C GLY A 115 0.00 -12.65 3.26
N MET A 116 -0.47 -13.34 4.30
CA MET A 116 -0.58 -12.76 5.64
C MET A 116 0.78 -12.32 6.16
N HIS A 117 0.92 -11.09 6.56
CA HIS A 117 2.16 -10.50 7.08
C HIS A 117 1.86 -9.37 8.06
N GLN A 118 2.89 -8.90 8.74
CA GLN A 118 2.87 -7.67 9.53
C GLN A 118 3.79 -6.64 8.87
N ASP A 119 3.39 -5.37 8.91
CA ASP A 119 4.22 -4.27 8.46
C ASP A 119 5.26 -3.94 9.54
N ARG A 120 6.46 -4.51 9.41
CA ARG A 120 7.54 -4.42 10.40
C ARG A 120 8.66 -3.48 10.00
N ASP A 121 8.69 -3.05 8.75
CA ASP A 121 9.79 -2.25 8.19
C ASP A 121 9.64 -0.74 8.49
N GLU A 122 8.73 -0.40 9.41
CA GLU A 122 8.45 0.98 9.79
C GLU A 122 9.47 1.51 10.80
N ALA A 123 9.93 2.75 10.58
CA ALA A 123 10.82 3.42 11.53
C ALA A 123 10.08 3.94 12.77
N ASP A 124 8.80 4.26 12.62
CA ASP A 124 7.96 4.85 13.67
C ASP A 124 6.60 4.16 13.72
N PHE A 125 6.44 3.22 14.64
CA PHE A 125 5.20 2.48 14.86
C PHE A 125 4.08 3.32 15.52
N THR A 126 4.33 4.56 15.91
CA THR A 126 3.30 5.47 16.42
C THR A 126 2.47 6.08 15.30
N GLN A 127 2.96 6.03 14.06
CA GLN A 127 2.24 6.49 12.87
C GLN A 127 1.38 5.36 12.31
N PRO A 128 0.13 5.64 11.89
CA PRO A 128 -0.73 4.62 11.31
C PRO A 128 -0.27 4.23 9.90
N VAL A 129 -0.70 3.05 9.45
CA VAL A 129 -0.69 2.68 8.04
C VAL A 129 -2.11 2.92 7.50
N VAL A 130 -2.23 3.71 6.45
CA VAL A 130 -3.49 3.94 5.75
C VAL A 130 -3.46 3.18 4.43
N SER A 131 -4.43 2.31 4.23
CA SER A 131 -4.58 1.53 3.00
C SER A 131 -5.80 2.03 2.22
N ILE A 132 -5.61 2.28 0.93
CA ILE A 132 -6.66 2.70 0.00
C ILE A 132 -6.85 1.57 -1.01
N SER A 133 -8.06 1.03 -1.09
CA SER A 133 -8.39 -0.03 -2.06
C SER A 133 -9.21 0.54 -3.20
N LEU A 134 -8.84 0.22 -4.43
CA LEU A 134 -9.43 0.71 -5.67
C LEU A 134 -9.64 -0.43 -6.65
N GLY A 135 -10.68 -0.32 -7.46
CA GLY A 135 -10.98 -1.28 -8.53
C GLY A 135 -12.03 -2.31 -8.09
N ASP A 136 -11.82 -3.55 -8.47
CA ASP A 136 -12.73 -4.65 -8.15
C ASP A 136 -12.71 -5.00 -6.66
N ASP A 137 -13.73 -5.69 -6.20
CA ASP A 137 -13.82 -6.18 -4.84
C ASP A 137 -12.64 -7.13 -4.52
N GLY A 138 -12.07 -6.97 -3.36
CA GLY A 138 -10.95 -7.76 -2.89
C GLY A 138 -11.20 -8.31 -1.49
N LEU A 139 -10.75 -9.53 -1.26
CA LEU A 139 -10.83 -10.14 0.06
C LEU A 139 -9.70 -9.63 0.96
N PHE A 140 -10.04 -8.92 2.00
CA PHE A 140 -9.11 -8.49 3.03
C PHE A 140 -9.22 -9.39 4.27
N ARG A 141 -8.09 -9.95 4.70
CA ARG A 141 -8.03 -10.87 5.85
C ARG A 141 -7.23 -10.24 6.99
N ILE A 142 -7.83 -10.27 8.16
CA ILE A 142 -7.25 -9.73 9.40
C ILE A 142 -6.98 -10.90 10.35
N GLY A 143 -5.74 -11.03 10.76
CA GLY A 143 -5.29 -12.05 11.72
C GLY A 143 -4.95 -11.45 13.08
N ASN A 144 -4.32 -12.26 13.92
CA ASN A 144 -3.68 -11.83 15.15
C ASN A 144 -2.14 -11.83 14.98
N LEU A 145 -1.41 -11.59 16.05
CA LEU A 145 0.06 -11.58 16.03
C LEU A 145 0.67 -12.98 15.91
N GLU A 146 -0.11 -14.03 16.12
CA GLU A 146 0.35 -15.41 16.04
C GLU A 146 0.08 -15.99 14.65
N ARG A 147 1.10 -16.59 14.06
CA ARG A 147 0.99 -17.27 12.77
C ARG A 147 0.05 -18.49 12.90
N GLY A 148 -0.91 -18.61 11.99
CA GLY A 148 -1.89 -19.69 11.99
C GLY A 148 -3.07 -19.51 12.95
N GLY A 149 -3.18 -18.34 13.62
CA GLY A 149 -4.32 -17.99 14.44
C GLY A 149 -5.60 -17.73 13.62
N LYS A 150 -6.71 -17.54 14.33
CA LYS A 150 -8.00 -17.22 13.71
C LYS A 150 -7.92 -15.92 12.92
N THR A 151 -8.53 -15.91 11.74
CA THR A 151 -8.64 -14.75 10.87
C THR A 151 -10.09 -14.35 10.67
N GLU A 152 -10.31 -13.06 10.46
CA GLU A 152 -11.56 -12.50 9.95
C GLU A 152 -11.34 -12.02 8.53
N SER A 153 -12.39 -12.09 7.73
CA SER A 153 -12.32 -11.70 6.31
C SER A 153 -13.44 -10.71 6.01
N ILE A 154 -13.12 -9.73 5.17
CA ILE A 154 -14.07 -8.73 4.71
C ILE A 154 -13.86 -8.51 3.20
N TRP A 155 -14.99 -8.31 2.47
CA TRP A 155 -15.00 -7.91 1.05
C TRP A 155 -15.23 -6.41 0.92
#